data_85b8e5dbf6f032c3c3d58b4832c6f3fd
#
_entry.id   85b8e5dbf6f032c3c3d58b4832c6f3fd
#
_cell.length_a   1.000
_cell.length_b   1.000
_cell.length_c   1.000
_cell.angle_alpha   90.00
_cell.angle_beta   90.00
_cell.angle_gamma   90.00
#
_symmetry.space_group_name_H-M   'P 1'
#
loop_
_entity.id
_entity.type
_entity.pdbx_description
1 polymer ?
#
loop_
_entity_poly.entity_id
_entity_poly.type
_entity_poly.pdbx_seq_one_letter_code
_entity_poly.pdbx_strand_id
1 'polypeptide(L)'
;MHRLDDITAPIQQELLDFEIHFQNAMHADVPLLDKVTSYIVKRKGKQLRPMFVFLCAKMLGQINPITFDATTLVELLHTATLVHDDVVDDAAERRGFFSVNALWKNKIAVLVGDYMLSRILLLSIEKRNMDLLEIVARAVQEMSEGELLQIEKARHLDITEEVYFEVIRKKTASLIATCCEAGALSVGAQEERSQLRLFGELIGLAFQIKDDI
;
A
#
# COMPACT_ATOMS: atom_id res chain seq x y z
N MET A 1 -17.76 -17.14 -12.11
CA MET A 1 -17.11 -16.00 -11.43
C MET A 1 -16.51 -16.59 -10.16
N HIS A 2 -15.17 -16.73 -10.10
CA HIS A 2 -14.50 -17.24 -8.90
C HIS A 2 -14.73 -16.25 -7.75
N ARG A 3 -15.05 -16.77 -6.56
CA ARG A 3 -15.17 -15.94 -5.36
C ARG A 3 -13.75 -15.51 -4.93
N LEU A 4 -13.64 -14.39 -4.25
CA LEU A 4 -12.35 -13.94 -3.69
C LEU A 4 -11.72 -15.02 -2.80
N ASP A 5 -12.53 -15.79 -2.11
CA ASP A 5 -12.15 -16.92 -1.28
C ASP A 5 -11.37 -18.00 -2.06
N ASP A 6 -11.78 -18.28 -3.33
CA ASP A 6 -11.08 -19.26 -4.18
C ASP A 6 -9.66 -18.78 -4.54
N ILE A 7 -9.51 -17.44 -4.74
CA ILE A 7 -8.22 -16.82 -5.07
C ILE A 7 -7.29 -16.80 -3.84
N THR A 8 -7.84 -16.55 -2.67
CA THR A 8 -7.06 -16.46 -1.42
C THR A 8 -6.79 -17.81 -0.76
N ALA A 9 -7.52 -18.87 -1.13
CA ALA A 9 -7.36 -20.20 -0.55
C ALA A 9 -5.89 -20.66 -0.46
N PRO A 10 -5.03 -20.48 -1.49
CA PRO A 10 -3.63 -20.88 -1.41
C PRO A 10 -2.79 -20.14 -0.37
N ILE A 11 -3.20 -18.95 0.08
CA ILE A 11 -2.45 -18.07 0.97
C ILE A 11 -3.25 -17.68 2.22
N GLN A 12 -4.27 -18.43 2.54
CA GLN A 12 -5.18 -18.09 3.66
C GLN A 12 -4.46 -18.04 5.00
N GLN A 13 -3.55 -18.98 5.27
CA GLN A 13 -2.79 -19.00 6.50
C GLN A 13 -1.83 -17.82 6.59
N GLU A 14 -1.15 -17.53 5.49
CA GLU A 14 -0.22 -16.40 5.40
C GLU A 14 -0.92 -15.05 5.62
N LEU A 15 -2.15 -14.89 5.15
CA LEU A 15 -2.96 -13.69 5.42
C LEU A 15 -3.34 -13.56 6.90
N LEU A 16 -3.65 -14.67 7.58
CA LEU A 16 -3.94 -14.67 9.02
C LEU A 16 -2.68 -14.34 9.84
N ASP A 17 -1.55 -14.97 9.50
CA ASP A 17 -0.29 -14.73 10.20
C ASP A 17 0.21 -13.29 9.97
N PHE A 18 -0.03 -12.75 8.78
CA PHE A 18 0.30 -11.36 8.45
C PHE A 18 -0.44 -10.35 9.33
N GLU A 19 -1.68 -10.62 9.71
CA GLU A 19 -2.41 -9.73 10.60
C GLU A 19 -1.69 -9.51 11.93
N ILE A 20 -1.16 -10.58 12.51
CA ILE A 20 -0.39 -10.53 13.75
C ILE A 20 0.93 -9.79 13.51
N HIS A 21 1.59 -10.10 12.40
CA HIS A 21 2.86 -9.47 12.02
C HIS A 21 2.69 -7.94 11.84
N PHE A 22 1.66 -7.52 11.13
CA PHE A 22 1.35 -6.11 10.89
C PHE A 22 0.97 -5.37 12.18
N GLN A 23 0.18 -5.99 13.06
CA GLN A 23 -0.14 -5.42 14.37
C GLN A 23 1.13 -5.13 15.18
N ASN A 24 2.07 -6.08 15.21
CA ASN A 24 3.33 -5.91 15.92
C ASN A 24 4.18 -4.78 15.31
N ALA A 25 4.19 -4.65 13.98
CA ALA A 25 4.90 -3.58 13.29
C ALA A 25 4.32 -2.19 13.58
N MET A 26 3.02 -2.12 13.88
CA MET A 26 2.29 -0.87 14.17
C MET A 26 2.28 -0.49 15.65
N HIS A 27 2.78 -1.36 16.55
CA HIS A 27 2.85 -1.06 17.97
C HIS A 27 3.78 0.13 18.26
N ALA A 28 3.39 0.99 19.18
CA ALA A 28 4.14 2.18 19.57
C ALA A 28 4.12 2.40 21.08
N ASP A 29 5.26 2.86 21.63
CA ASP A 29 5.42 3.12 23.08
C ASP A 29 4.62 4.34 23.56
N VAL A 30 4.35 5.30 22.65
CA VAL A 30 3.57 6.51 22.98
C VAL A 30 2.08 6.17 23.02
N PRO A 31 1.38 6.30 24.16
CA PRO A 31 0.00 5.83 24.31
C PRO A 31 -0.99 6.40 23.30
N LEU A 32 -0.85 7.68 22.94
CA LEU A 32 -1.70 8.30 21.93
C LEU A 32 -1.46 7.69 20.55
N LEU A 33 -0.19 7.49 20.18
CA LEU A 33 0.18 6.90 18.91
C LEU A 33 -0.33 5.45 18.82
N ASP A 34 -0.09 4.64 19.86
CA ASP A 34 -0.56 3.25 19.93
C ASP A 34 -2.09 3.15 19.83
N LYS A 35 -2.82 4.09 20.45
CA LYS A 35 -4.28 4.17 20.34
C LYS A 35 -4.71 4.44 18.88
N VAL A 36 -4.05 5.34 18.16
CA VAL A 36 -4.39 5.69 16.77
C VAL A 36 -4.02 4.55 15.83
N THR A 37 -2.83 3.98 15.95
CA THR A 37 -2.39 2.84 15.13
C THR A 37 -3.26 1.60 15.35
N SER A 38 -3.63 1.31 16.59
CA SER A 38 -4.58 0.24 16.93
C SER A 38 -5.97 0.47 16.33
N TYR A 39 -6.43 1.74 16.27
CA TYR A 39 -7.68 2.09 15.60
C TYR A 39 -7.62 1.80 14.10
N ILE A 40 -6.52 2.15 13.45
CA ILE A 40 -6.31 1.91 12.02
C ILE A 40 -6.28 0.40 11.71
N VAL A 41 -5.49 -0.36 12.46
CA VAL A 41 -5.31 -1.81 12.26
C VAL A 41 -6.63 -2.58 12.43
N LYS A 42 -7.50 -2.18 13.37
CA LYS A 42 -8.80 -2.82 13.58
C LYS A 42 -9.78 -2.62 12.42
N ARG A 43 -9.52 -1.69 11.49
CA ARG A 43 -10.40 -1.37 10.36
C ARG A 43 -9.90 -1.95 9.06
N LYS A 44 -9.79 -3.25 9.04
CA LYS A 44 -9.29 -4.01 7.91
C LYS A 44 -10.11 -3.79 6.64
N GLY A 45 -9.40 -3.57 5.54
CA GLY A 45 -9.96 -3.69 4.21
C GLY A 45 -9.98 -5.14 3.72
N LYS A 46 -10.15 -5.32 2.42
CA LYS A 46 -10.12 -6.64 1.75
C LYS A 46 -8.72 -7.26 1.65
N GLN A 47 -7.70 -6.63 2.22
CA GLN A 47 -6.28 -7.07 2.18
C GLN A 47 -5.77 -7.40 0.76
N LEU A 48 -6.23 -6.65 -0.24
CA LEU A 48 -5.86 -6.90 -1.64
C LEU A 48 -4.34 -6.80 -1.87
N ARG A 49 -3.66 -5.87 -1.20
CA ARG A 49 -2.22 -5.66 -1.35
C ARG A 49 -1.40 -6.80 -0.76
N PRO A 50 -1.63 -7.19 0.50
CA PRO A 50 -1.07 -8.44 1.04
C PRO A 50 -1.30 -9.65 0.13
N MET A 51 -2.52 -9.80 -0.40
CA MET A 51 -2.86 -10.87 -1.32
C MET A 51 -1.95 -10.88 -2.57
N PHE A 52 -1.75 -9.73 -3.23
CA PHE A 52 -0.87 -9.63 -4.39
C PHE A 52 0.58 -10.01 -4.06
N VAL A 53 1.12 -9.53 -2.94
CA VAL A 53 2.50 -9.88 -2.52
C VAL A 53 2.62 -11.39 -2.30
N PHE A 54 1.73 -11.99 -1.51
CA PHE A 54 1.79 -13.42 -1.18
C PHE A 54 1.55 -14.32 -2.39
N LEU A 55 0.60 -13.98 -3.27
CA LEU A 55 0.33 -14.78 -4.48
C LEU A 55 1.52 -14.74 -5.44
N CYS A 56 2.10 -13.56 -5.68
CA CYS A 56 3.29 -13.45 -6.54
C CYS A 56 4.49 -14.20 -5.94
N ALA A 57 4.72 -14.07 -4.64
CA ALA A 57 5.76 -14.83 -3.96
C ALA A 57 5.54 -16.35 -4.07
N LYS A 58 4.32 -16.83 -3.82
CA LYS A 58 3.98 -18.25 -3.85
C LYS A 58 4.04 -18.85 -5.25
N MET A 59 3.74 -18.07 -6.27
CA MET A 59 3.85 -18.48 -7.67
C MET A 59 5.31 -18.72 -8.10
N LEU A 60 6.25 -17.96 -7.55
CA LEU A 60 7.66 -17.98 -7.95
C LEU A 60 8.56 -18.73 -6.97
N GLY A 61 8.11 -18.99 -5.74
CA GLY A 61 8.93 -19.66 -4.74
C GLY A 61 8.17 -19.96 -3.45
N GLN A 62 8.92 -20.10 -2.36
CA GLN A 62 8.36 -20.32 -1.04
C GLN A 62 8.23 -19.00 -0.28
N ILE A 63 7.05 -18.74 0.28
CA ILE A 63 6.83 -17.63 1.19
C ILE A 63 7.75 -17.78 2.40
N ASN A 64 8.42 -16.71 2.78
CA ASN A 64 9.45 -16.69 3.80
C ASN A 64 9.35 -15.37 4.65
N PRO A 65 10.16 -15.19 5.69
CA PRO A 65 10.11 -13.98 6.51
C PRO A 65 10.28 -12.67 5.72
N ILE A 66 11.08 -12.66 4.64
CA ILE A 66 11.24 -11.46 3.78
C ILE A 66 9.93 -11.13 3.07
N THR A 67 9.11 -12.14 2.72
CA THR A 67 7.79 -11.91 2.12
C THR A 67 6.85 -11.19 3.09
N PHE A 68 6.87 -11.55 4.37
CA PHE A 68 6.11 -10.84 5.41
C PHE A 68 6.62 -9.41 5.63
N ASP A 69 7.94 -9.21 5.65
CA ASP A 69 8.54 -7.87 5.71
C ASP A 69 8.10 -7.03 4.49
N ALA A 70 8.22 -7.57 3.27
CA ALA A 70 7.78 -6.91 2.03
C ALA A 70 6.29 -6.51 2.09
N THR A 71 5.44 -7.43 2.53
CA THR A 71 4.01 -7.20 2.69
C THR A 71 3.73 -6.09 3.72
N THR A 72 4.49 -6.09 4.82
CA THR A 72 4.38 -5.06 5.86
C THR A 72 4.77 -3.68 5.35
N LEU A 73 5.88 -3.57 4.60
CA LEU A 73 6.32 -2.29 4.05
C LEU A 73 5.28 -1.70 3.10
N VAL A 74 4.71 -2.53 2.22
CA VAL A 74 3.68 -2.10 1.27
C VAL A 74 2.39 -1.67 1.98
N GLU A 75 1.96 -2.42 3.00
CA GLU A 75 0.73 -2.08 3.75
C GLU A 75 0.92 -0.86 4.65
N LEU A 76 2.13 -0.65 5.23
CA LEU A 76 2.49 0.59 5.94
C LEU A 76 2.43 1.78 4.99
N LEU A 77 3.02 1.66 3.78
CA LEU A 77 2.95 2.71 2.78
C LEU A 77 1.51 3.05 2.43
N HIS A 78 0.71 2.04 2.07
CA HIS A 78 -0.69 2.27 1.74
C HIS A 78 -1.46 2.96 2.88
N THR A 79 -1.24 2.51 4.11
CA THR A 79 -1.93 3.06 5.27
C THR A 79 -1.51 4.50 5.54
N ALA A 80 -0.21 4.82 5.42
CA ALA A 80 0.31 6.18 5.56
C ALA A 80 -0.28 7.12 4.51
N THR A 81 -0.31 6.71 3.24
CA THR A 81 -0.89 7.52 2.17
C THR A 81 -2.39 7.75 2.38
N LEU A 82 -3.15 6.73 2.79
CA LEU A 82 -4.57 6.91 3.11
C LEU A 82 -4.82 7.92 4.24
N VAL A 83 -3.96 7.90 5.28
CA VAL A 83 -4.07 8.86 6.40
C VAL A 83 -3.75 10.27 5.95
N HIS A 84 -2.76 10.45 5.07
CA HIS A 84 -2.41 11.76 4.49
C HIS A 84 -3.49 12.25 3.51
N ASP A 85 -4.00 11.36 2.64
CA ASP A 85 -5.07 11.68 1.69
C ASP A 85 -6.34 12.15 2.42
N ASP A 86 -6.71 11.51 3.53
CA ASP A 86 -7.85 11.94 4.35
C ASP A 86 -7.70 13.40 4.85
N VAL A 87 -6.46 13.83 5.09
CA VAL A 87 -6.17 15.24 5.47
C VAL A 87 -6.24 16.17 4.26
N VAL A 88 -5.69 15.75 3.12
CA VAL A 88 -5.68 16.54 1.88
C VAL A 88 -7.11 16.74 1.36
N ASP A 89 -7.92 15.70 1.41
CA ASP A 89 -9.30 15.69 0.92
C ASP A 89 -10.32 16.20 1.96
N ASP A 90 -9.86 16.55 3.17
CA ASP A 90 -10.72 16.91 4.34
C ASP A 90 -11.82 15.86 4.59
N ALA A 91 -11.49 14.59 4.37
CA ALA A 91 -12.43 13.49 4.43
C ALA A 91 -12.84 13.21 5.88
N ALA A 92 -14.15 13.26 6.17
CA ALA A 92 -14.68 12.94 7.50
C ALA A 92 -14.80 11.43 7.74
N GLU A 93 -15.07 10.67 6.70
CA GLU A 93 -15.29 9.22 6.79
C GLU A 93 -14.56 8.46 5.68
N ARG A 94 -14.13 7.23 6.01
CA ARG A 94 -13.55 6.27 5.08
C ARG A 94 -14.09 4.87 5.36
N ARG A 95 -14.67 4.21 4.35
CA ARG A 95 -15.25 2.86 4.44
C ARG A 95 -16.29 2.72 5.55
N GLY A 96 -17.11 3.77 5.80
CA GLY A 96 -18.13 3.78 6.84
C GLY A 96 -17.62 3.99 8.27
N PHE A 97 -16.37 4.42 8.41
CA PHE A 97 -15.77 4.79 9.70
C PHE A 97 -15.20 6.21 9.64
N PHE A 98 -15.15 6.87 10.79
CA PHE A 98 -14.49 8.16 10.87
C PHE A 98 -13.01 8.05 10.50
N SER A 99 -12.52 9.00 9.71
CA SER A 99 -11.11 9.13 9.38
C SER A 99 -10.27 9.53 10.61
N VAL A 100 -8.95 9.35 10.51
CA VAL A 100 -8.04 9.73 11.61
C VAL A 100 -8.10 11.24 11.89
N ASN A 101 -8.14 12.07 10.82
CA ASN A 101 -8.25 13.53 10.97
C ASN A 101 -9.58 13.97 11.57
N ALA A 102 -10.68 13.29 11.30
CA ALA A 102 -11.97 13.58 11.93
C ALA A 102 -11.95 13.35 13.45
N LEU A 103 -11.32 12.25 13.91
CA LEU A 103 -11.27 11.88 15.32
C LEU A 103 -10.17 12.61 16.11
N TRP A 104 -8.98 12.74 15.52
CA TRP A 104 -7.79 13.27 16.23
C TRP A 104 -7.24 14.55 15.65
N LYS A 105 -7.86 15.12 14.60
CA LYS A 105 -7.47 16.33 13.88
C LYS A 105 -6.25 16.14 12.97
N ASN A 106 -6.14 17.03 12.00
CA ASN A 106 -5.14 16.97 10.92
C ASN A 106 -3.70 16.85 11.46
N LYS A 107 -3.36 17.57 12.54
CA LYS A 107 -2.02 17.52 13.13
C LYS A 107 -1.61 16.11 13.57
N ILE A 108 -2.54 15.37 14.20
CA ILE A 108 -2.26 14.00 14.64
C ILE A 108 -2.22 13.05 13.43
N ALA A 109 -3.11 13.22 12.48
CA ALA A 109 -3.13 12.40 11.26
C ALA A 109 -1.81 12.51 10.49
N VAL A 110 -1.31 13.73 10.25
CA VAL A 110 -0.01 13.94 9.58
C VAL A 110 1.13 13.26 10.35
N LEU A 111 1.23 13.47 11.67
CA LEU A 111 2.29 12.86 12.48
C LEU A 111 2.22 11.32 12.50
N VAL A 112 1.03 10.75 12.46
CA VAL A 112 0.84 9.28 12.38
C VAL A 112 1.27 8.75 11.01
N GLY A 113 0.92 9.44 9.92
CA GLY A 113 1.41 9.09 8.58
C GLY A 113 2.94 9.15 8.50
N ASP A 114 3.55 10.22 9.01
CA ASP A 114 5.02 10.38 9.09
C ASP A 114 5.67 9.25 9.91
N TYR A 115 5.06 8.87 11.04
CA TYR A 115 5.51 7.74 11.83
C TYR A 115 5.51 6.45 11.01
N MET A 116 4.45 6.15 10.27
CA MET A 116 4.39 4.96 9.42
C MET A 116 5.46 4.97 8.33
N LEU A 117 5.69 6.11 7.67
CA LEU A 117 6.78 6.25 6.70
C LEU A 117 8.15 6.04 7.35
N SER A 118 8.37 6.56 8.56
CA SER A 118 9.61 6.31 9.31
C SER A 118 9.79 4.83 9.68
N ARG A 119 8.70 4.11 9.99
CA ARG A 119 8.73 2.65 10.24
C ARG A 119 9.19 1.87 9.01
N ILE A 120 8.77 2.28 7.80
CA ILE A 120 9.24 1.67 6.54
C ILE A 120 10.76 1.77 6.45
N LEU A 121 11.33 2.95 6.68
CA LEU A 121 12.76 3.17 6.64
C LEU A 121 13.51 2.31 7.68
N LEU A 122 13.04 2.35 8.92
CA LEU A 122 13.68 1.61 10.02
C LEU A 122 13.63 0.10 9.79
N LEU A 123 12.47 -0.46 9.47
CA LEU A 123 12.32 -1.90 9.21
C LEU A 123 13.21 -2.37 8.05
N SER A 124 13.30 -1.58 6.98
CA SER A 124 14.15 -1.92 5.83
C SER A 124 15.63 -1.92 6.19
N ILE A 125 16.09 -0.95 6.99
CA ILE A 125 17.47 -0.83 7.44
C ILE A 125 17.81 -1.96 8.42
N GLU A 126 16.97 -2.19 9.43
CA GLU A 126 17.15 -3.23 10.44
C GLU A 126 17.23 -4.63 9.83
N LYS A 127 16.40 -4.88 8.83
CA LYS A 127 16.35 -6.16 8.09
C LYS A 127 17.34 -6.22 6.93
N ARG A 128 18.08 -5.14 6.65
CA ARG A 128 19.00 -5.01 5.51
C ARG A 128 18.36 -5.28 4.15
N ASN A 129 17.09 -4.97 4.00
CA ASN A 129 16.30 -5.17 2.78
C ASN A 129 16.31 -3.90 1.92
N MET A 130 17.50 -3.53 1.41
CA MET A 130 17.66 -2.29 0.64
C MET A 130 16.89 -2.30 -0.69
N ASP A 131 16.80 -3.46 -1.34
CA ASP A 131 16.05 -3.60 -2.59
C ASP A 131 14.53 -3.38 -2.37
N LEU A 132 13.99 -3.88 -1.24
CA LEU A 132 12.60 -3.61 -0.85
C LEU A 132 12.39 -2.13 -0.53
N LEU A 133 13.35 -1.49 0.14
CA LEU A 133 13.29 -0.05 0.42
C LEU A 133 13.26 0.76 -0.87
N GLU A 134 14.11 0.40 -1.86
CA GLU A 134 14.16 1.08 -3.15
C GLU A 134 12.80 1.07 -3.86
N ILE A 135 12.18 -0.12 -3.98
CA ILE A 135 10.89 -0.22 -4.70
C ILE A 135 9.76 0.49 -3.96
N VAL A 136 9.75 0.46 -2.62
CA VAL A 136 8.75 1.17 -1.81
C VAL A 136 8.97 2.68 -1.88
N ALA A 137 10.22 3.16 -1.81
CA ALA A 137 10.53 4.58 -1.96
C ALA A 137 10.13 5.13 -3.34
N ARG A 138 10.34 4.35 -4.41
CA ARG A 138 9.87 4.68 -5.76
C ARG A 138 8.34 4.78 -5.81
N ALA A 139 7.62 3.86 -5.17
CA ALA A 139 6.17 3.92 -5.09
C ALA A 139 5.68 5.20 -4.37
N VAL A 140 6.32 5.59 -3.26
CA VAL A 140 6.03 6.85 -2.56
C VAL A 140 6.18 8.04 -3.50
N GLN A 141 7.30 8.10 -4.23
CA GLN A 141 7.56 9.17 -5.19
C GLN A 141 6.48 9.21 -6.28
N GLU A 142 6.24 8.07 -6.95
CA GLU A 142 5.26 7.97 -8.04
C GLU A 142 3.85 8.39 -7.57
N MET A 143 3.40 7.91 -6.40
CA MET A 143 2.09 8.25 -5.85
C MET A 143 1.97 9.74 -5.53
N SER A 144 2.99 10.35 -4.91
CA SER A 144 3.01 11.78 -4.60
C SER A 144 3.01 12.64 -5.86
N GLU A 145 3.78 12.26 -6.89
CA GLU A 145 3.79 12.94 -8.19
C GLU A 145 2.41 12.83 -8.88
N GLY A 146 1.77 11.67 -8.80
CA GLY A 146 0.43 11.44 -9.37
C GLY A 146 -0.64 12.31 -8.70
N GLU A 147 -0.60 12.45 -7.37
CA GLU A 147 -1.52 13.32 -6.62
C GLU A 147 -1.32 14.78 -7.00
N LEU A 148 -0.07 15.26 -7.02
CA LEU A 148 0.23 16.64 -7.40
C LEU A 148 -0.15 16.94 -8.86
N LEU A 149 0.08 16.00 -9.77
CA LEU A 149 -0.33 16.14 -11.17
C LEU A 149 -1.86 16.24 -11.29
N GLN A 150 -2.59 15.41 -10.56
CA GLN A 150 -4.06 15.47 -10.51
C GLN A 150 -4.55 16.83 -10.04
N ILE A 151 -3.99 17.36 -8.93
CA ILE A 151 -4.35 18.66 -8.37
C ILE A 151 -4.04 19.81 -9.36
N GLU A 152 -2.85 19.75 -9.99
CA GLU A 152 -2.44 20.77 -10.97
C GLU A 152 -3.39 20.80 -12.18
N LYS A 153 -3.66 19.63 -12.77
CA LYS A 153 -4.50 19.52 -13.97
C LYS A 153 -5.97 19.82 -13.69
N ALA A 154 -6.48 19.44 -12.52
CA ALA A 154 -7.84 19.80 -12.10
C ALA A 154 -8.03 21.33 -11.98
N ARG A 155 -7.00 22.07 -11.50
CA ARG A 155 -7.05 23.52 -11.39
C ARG A 155 -7.09 24.21 -12.75
N HIS A 156 -6.41 23.65 -13.75
CA HIS A 156 -6.35 24.21 -15.11
C HIS A 156 -7.48 23.75 -16.02
N LEU A 157 -8.33 22.81 -15.57
CA LEU A 157 -9.37 22.16 -16.40
C LEU A 157 -8.79 21.54 -17.69
N ASP A 158 -7.56 21.05 -17.61
CA ASP A 158 -6.76 20.52 -18.72
C ASP A 158 -6.48 19.02 -18.49
N ILE A 159 -7.56 18.24 -18.44
CA ILE A 159 -7.48 16.79 -18.27
C ILE A 159 -7.73 16.14 -19.62
N THR A 160 -6.64 15.69 -20.27
CA THR A 160 -6.72 14.84 -21.48
C THR A 160 -6.73 13.36 -21.08
N GLU A 161 -7.02 12.49 -22.05
CA GLU A 161 -6.97 11.03 -21.83
C GLU A 161 -5.57 10.57 -21.39
N GLU A 162 -4.52 11.12 -22.00
CA GLU A 162 -3.13 10.81 -21.67
C GLU A 162 -2.82 11.22 -20.21
N VAL A 163 -3.24 12.40 -19.79
CA VAL A 163 -3.07 12.90 -18.42
C VAL A 163 -3.85 12.02 -17.45
N TYR A 164 -5.07 11.62 -17.77
CA TYR A 164 -5.86 10.70 -16.94
C TYR A 164 -5.10 9.39 -16.74
N PHE A 165 -4.61 8.75 -17.81
CA PHE A 165 -3.85 7.51 -17.70
C PHE A 165 -2.54 7.69 -16.92
N GLU A 166 -1.86 8.81 -17.04
CA GLU A 166 -0.66 9.09 -16.26
C GLU A 166 -1.00 9.23 -14.77
N VAL A 167 -2.05 9.95 -14.41
CA VAL A 167 -2.51 10.12 -13.03
C VAL A 167 -2.84 8.76 -12.40
N ILE A 168 -3.71 7.96 -13.03
CA ILE A 168 -4.13 6.67 -12.45
C ILE A 168 -2.98 5.65 -12.40
N ARG A 169 -2.03 5.72 -13.34
CA ARG A 169 -0.82 4.90 -13.32
C ARG A 169 0.01 5.22 -12.09
N LYS A 170 0.30 6.50 -11.85
CA LYS A 170 1.12 6.96 -10.73
C LYS A 170 0.39 6.80 -9.39
N LYS A 171 -0.85 7.27 -9.27
CA LYS A 171 -1.59 7.31 -8.00
C LYS A 171 -2.06 5.93 -7.54
N THR A 172 -2.58 5.09 -8.45
CA THR A 172 -3.23 3.83 -8.09
C THR A 172 -2.44 2.59 -8.53
N ALA A 173 -2.03 2.54 -9.80
CA ALA A 173 -1.43 1.34 -10.36
C ALA A 173 0.00 1.10 -9.85
N SER A 174 0.77 2.15 -9.55
CA SER A 174 2.14 2.06 -9.02
C SER A 174 2.22 1.21 -7.76
N LEU A 175 1.27 1.35 -6.84
CA LEU A 175 1.26 0.57 -5.60
C LEU A 175 0.94 -0.91 -5.83
N ILE A 176 0.03 -1.25 -6.75
CA ILE A 176 -0.25 -2.65 -7.12
C ILE A 176 0.96 -3.26 -7.84
N ALA A 177 1.59 -2.50 -8.73
CA ALA A 177 2.84 -2.88 -9.37
C ALA A 177 3.93 -3.20 -8.35
N THR A 178 4.07 -2.34 -7.33
CA THR A 178 5.02 -2.53 -6.22
C THR A 178 4.70 -3.77 -5.39
N CYS A 179 3.42 -4.10 -5.16
CA CYS A 179 3.04 -5.35 -4.47
C CYS A 179 3.54 -6.58 -5.23
N CYS A 180 3.30 -6.63 -6.55
CA CYS A 180 3.71 -7.78 -7.37
C CYS A 180 5.24 -7.88 -7.47
N GLU A 181 5.92 -6.75 -7.65
CA GLU A 181 7.39 -6.66 -7.68
C GLU A 181 8.00 -7.10 -6.34
N ALA A 182 7.45 -6.65 -5.21
CA ALA A 182 7.88 -7.01 -3.87
C ALA A 182 7.72 -8.50 -3.58
N GLY A 183 6.64 -9.11 -4.07
CA GLY A 183 6.42 -10.55 -4.00
C GLY A 183 7.53 -11.34 -4.69
N ALA A 184 7.88 -11.01 -5.94
CA ALA A 184 8.98 -11.62 -6.67
C ALA A 184 10.32 -11.45 -5.97
N LEU A 185 10.63 -10.22 -5.57
CA LEU A 185 11.87 -9.88 -4.90
C LEU A 185 12.06 -10.64 -3.60
N SER A 186 11.00 -10.83 -2.82
CA SER A 186 11.03 -11.50 -1.52
C SER A 186 11.44 -12.98 -1.57
N VAL A 187 11.27 -13.62 -2.72
CA VAL A 187 11.67 -15.02 -2.95
C VAL A 187 12.89 -15.17 -3.86
N GLY A 188 13.57 -14.05 -4.17
CA GLY A 188 14.79 -14.03 -4.98
C GLY A 188 14.57 -14.15 -6.49
N ALA A 189 13.35 -14.00 -6.99
CA ALA A 189 12.98 -14.09 -8.40
C ALA A 189 13.28 -12.75 -9.12
N GLN A 190 14.57 -12.47 -9.34
CA GLN A 190 15.04 -11.20 -9.92
C GLN A 190 14.68 -11.07 -11.42
N GLU A 191 14.70 -12.15 -12.16
CA GLU A 191 14.42 -12.16 -13.60
C GLU A 191 12.95 -11.83 -13.90
N GLU A 192 12.03 -12.26 -13.05
CA GLU A 192 10.58 -12.07 -13.18
C GLU A 192 10.10 -10.74 -12.60
N ARG A 193 10.95 -10.03 -11.88
CA ARG A 193 10.63 -8.78 -11.17
C ARG A 193 9.94 -7.75 -12.09
N SER A 194 10.52 -7.48 -13.25
CA SER A 194 10.00 -6.48 -14.20
C SER A 194 8.67 -6.90 -14.82
N GLN A 195 8.49 -8.19 -15.09
CA GLN A 195 7.25 -8.72 -15.66
C GLN A 195 6.11 -8.63 -14.64
N LEU A 196 6.38 -8.96 -13.36
CA LEU A 196 5.37 -8.85 -12.30
C LEU A 196 5.04 -7.40 -11.97
N ARG A 197 6.01 -6.48 -12.04
CA ARG A 197 5.73 -5.05 -11.94
C ARG A 197 4.74 -4.60 -13.03
N LEU A 198 5.00 -4.95 -14.29
CA LEU A 198 4.12 -4.62 -15.42
C LEU A 198 2.73 -5.26 -15.25
N PHE A 199 2.67 -6.54 -14.84
CA PHE A 199 1.40 -7.22 -14.54
C PHE A 199 0.59 -6.48 -13.48
N GLY A 200 1.22 -6.08 -12.38
CA GLY A 200 0.57 -5.30 -11.31
C GLY A 200 0.10 -3.92 -11.79
N GLU A 201 0.90 -3.25 -12.63
CA GLU A 201 0.52 -1.96 -13.21
C GLU A 201 -0.74 -2.08 -14.08
N LEU A 202 -0.79 -3.08 -14.97
CA LEU A 202 -1.95 -3.30 -15.84
C LEU A 202 -3.22 -3.64 -15.04
N ILE A 203 -3.10 -4.44 -13.97
CA ILE A 203 -4.22 -4.72 -13.06
C ILE A 203 -4.68 -3.45 -12.35
N GLY A 204 -3.74 -2.65 -11.86
CA GLY A 204 -4.04 -1.40 -11.17
C GLY A 204 -4.77 -0.40 -12.07
N LEU A 205 -4.33 -0.25 -13.33
CA LEU A 205 -5.02 0.55 -14.33
C LEU A 205 -6.44 0.04 -14.60
N ALA A 206 -6.60 -1.26 -14.85
CA ALA A 206 -7.91 -1.87 -15.09
C ALA A 206 -8.86 -1.73 -13.89
N PHE A 207 -8.31 -1.83 -12.66
CA PHE A 207 -9.06 -1.63 -11.44
C PHE A 207 -9.58 -0.19 -11.34
N GLN A 208 -8.74 0.81 -11.56
CA GLN A 208 -9.13 2.22 -11.46
C GLN A 208 -10.14 2.60 -12.54
N ILE A 209 -9.91 2.20 -13.80
CA ILE A 209 -10.87 2.44 -14.89
C ILE A 209 -12.25 1.87 -14.56
N LYS A 210 -12.27 0.66 -13.97
CA LYS A 210 -13.54 0.03 -13.56
C LYS A 210 -14.23 0.75 -12.40
N ASP A 211 -13.45 1.37 -11.50
CA ASP A 211 -14.00 2.09 -10.34
C ASP A 211 -14.59 3.45 -10.75
N ASP A 212 -14.07 4.04 -11.84
CA ASP A 212 -14.47 5.34 -12.37
C ASP A 212 -15.68 5.28 -13.32
N ILE A 213 -16.12 4.07 -13.78
CA ILE A 213 -17.27 3.82 -14.67
C ILE A 213 -18.48 3.36 -13.87
#